data_abb262b9d9d5b185df92bd0ef921058d
#
_entry.id   abb262b9d9d5b185df92bd0ef921058d
#
_cell.length_a   1.000
_cell.length_b   1.000
_cell.length_c   1.000
_cell.angle_alpha   90.00
_cell.angle_beta   90.00
_cell.angle_gamma   90.00
#
_symmetry.space_group_name_H-M   'P 1'
#
loop_
_entity.id
_entity.type
_entity.pdbx_description
1 polymer ?
#
loop_
_entity_poly.entity_id
_entity_poly.type
_entity_poly.pdbx_seq_one_letter_code
_entity_poly.pdbx_strand_id
1 'polypeptide(L)'
;MSVNKEVKSEKDKALEAAMAQIPKQFGKGAIMKLGDAGAQMNVEAISTGSISLDLATGIGGVPKGRIVEIYGPESSGKTTLTLHVIAEAQKAGGKAAFIDAEHALDPVYAKNLGVNVGELLVSQPDTGEQALEICDMLARSGARDIIVIDSVAALVR
;
A
#
# COMPACT_ATOMS: atom_id res chain seq x y z
N MET A 1 -35.93 -31.99 22.95
CA MET A 1 -34.66 -31.70 22.24
C MET A 1 -33.70 -31.10 23.24
N SER A 2 -32.72 -31.90 23.66
CA SER A 2 -31.78 -31.56 24.72
C SER A 2 -30.67 -30.66 24.11
N VAL A 3 -30.57 -29.41 24.56
CA VAL A 3 -29.46 -28.50 24.19
C VAL A 3 -28.23 -28.98 24.93
N ASN A 4 -27.29 -29.56 24.18
CA ASN A 4 -25.99 -29.98 24.69
C ASN A 4 -25.22 -28.70 25.13
N LYS A 5 -25.19 -28.43 26.43
CA LYS A 5 -24.27 -27.43 27.00
C LYS A 5 -22.88 -28.06 26.96
N GLU A 6 -22.12 -27.74 25.94
CA GLU A 6 -20.70 -28.04 25.92
C GLU A 6 -20.03 -27.44 27.17
N VAL A 7 -19.43 -28.29 27.97
CA VAL A 7 -18.65 -27.88 29.14
C VAL A 7 -17.33 -27.28 28.60
N LYS A 8 -17.27 -25.94 28.62
CA LYS A 8 -16.04 -25.24 28.22
C LYS A 8 -14.84 -25.73 29.02
N SER A 9 -13.77 -26.04 28.36
CA SER A 9 -12.53 -26.49 28.99
C SER A 9 -11.94 -25.37 29.87
N GLU A 10 -11.11 -25.73 30.86
CA GLU A 10 -10.40 -24.74 31.70
C GLU A 10 -9.54 -23.80 30.84
N LYS A 11 -9.01 -24.30 29.73
CA LYS A 11 -8.25 -23.49 28.75
C LYS A 11 -9.11 -22.44 28.05
N ASP A 12 -10.36 -22.78 27.70
CA ASP A 12 -11.29 -21.85 27.05
C ASP A 12 -11.70 -20.74 28.02
N LYS A 13 -11.92 -21.06 29.28
CA LYS A 13 -12.22 -20.06 30.33
C LYS A 13 -11.03 -19.10 30.55
N ALA A 14 -9.82 -19.63 30.59
CA ALA A 14 -8.60 -18.83 30.72
C ALA A 14 -8.41 -17.90 29.51
N LEU A 15 -8.65 -18.41 28.30
CA LEU A 15 -8.57 -17.61 27.06
C LEU A 15 -9.63 -16.50 27.03
N GLU A 16 -10.88 -16.79 27.42
CA GLU A 16 -11.94 -15.78 27.50
C GLU A 16 -11.60 -14.69 28.52
N ALA A 17 -11.04 -15.06 29.68
CA ALA A 17 -10.60 -14.10 30.68
C ALA A 17 -9.48 -13.20 30.14
N ALA A 18 -8.48 -13.76 29.43
CA ALA A 18 -7.43 -13.00 28.79
C ALA A 18 -7.97 -12.05 27.69
N MET A 19 -8.87 -12.54 26.83
CA MET A 19 -9.52 -11.74 25.80
C MET A 19 -10.38 -10.60 26.36
N ALA A 20 -10.93 -10.75 27.56
CA ALA A 20 -11.70 -9.69 28.23
C ALA A 20 -10.78 -8.66 28.93
N GLN A 21 -9.57 -9.03 29.30
CA GLN A 21 -8.62 -8.19 30.03
C GLN A 21 -7.76 -7.33 29.09
N ILE A 22 -7.33 -7.88 27.94
CA ILE A 22 -6.49 -7.21 26.96
C ILE A 22 -7.10 -5.87 26.47
N PRO A 23 -8.40 -5.81 26.05
CA PRO A 23 -8.99 -4.55 25.61
C PRO A 23 -9.10 -3.49 26.73
N LYS A 24 -9.15 -3.91 27.99
CA LYS A 24 -9.19 -2.97 29.12
C LYS A 24 -7.83 -2.32 29.36
N GLN A 25 -6.74 -3.05 29.08
CA GLN A 25 -5.37 -2.61 29.33
C GLN A 25 -4.79 -1.88 28.10
N PHE A 26 -5.08 -2.34 26.90
CA PHE A 26 -4.46 -1.88 25.65
C PHE A 26 -5.42 -1.18 24.68
N GLY A 27 -6.70 -1.06 25.04
CA GLY A 27 -7.73 -0.42 24.24
C GLY A 27 -8.54 -1.39 23.36
N LYS A 28 -9.70 -0.89 22.87
CA LYS A 28 -10.57 -1.67 21.98
C LYS A 28 -9.84 -2.00 20.67
N GLY A 29 -9.92 -3.28 20.26
CA GLY A 29 -9.26 -3.75 19.02
C GLY A 29 -7.85 -4.31 19.22
N ALA A 30 -7.29 -4.27 20.45
CA ALA A 30 -5.96 -4.84 20.74
C ALA A 30 -5.87 -6.36 20.50
N ILE A 31 -7.00 -7.06 20.56
CA ILE A 31 -7.12 -8.48 20.22
C ILE A 31 -8.47 -8.76 19.56
N MET A 32 -8.48 -9.57 18.52
CA MET A 32 -9.69 -10.03 17.83
C MET A 32 -9.45 -11.39 17.19
N LYS A 33 -10.50 -12.12 16.93
CA LYS A 33 -10.41 -13.33 16.09
C LYS A 33 -10.39 -12.90 14.62
N LEU A 34 -9.51 -13.49 13.82
CA LEU A 34 -9.37 -13.14 12.41
C LEU A 34 -10.66 -13.33 11.59
N GLY A 35 -11.54 -14.23 12.02
CA GLY A 35 -12.85 -14.46 11.39
C GLY A 35 -13.97 -13.53 11.86
N ASP A 36 -13.74 -12.68 12.85
CA ASP A 36 -14.76 -11.74 13.32
C ASP A 36 -14.96 -10.61 12.29
N ALA A 37 -16.21 -10.17 12.09
CA ALA A 37 -16.55 -9.14 11.12
C ALA A 37 -15.80 -7.79 11.33
N GLY A 38 -15.30 -7.54 12.53
CA GLY A 38 -14.46 -6.40 12.86
C GLY A 38 -12.98 -6.57 12.46
N ALA A 39 -12.56 -7.80 12.09
CA ALA A 39 -11.20 -8.09 11.62
C ALA A 39 -11.01 -7.80 10.13
N GLN A 40 -12.07 -7.51 9.37
CA GLN A 40 -11.95 -6.94 8.04
C GLN A 40 -11.40 -5.51 8.19
N MET A 41 -10.07 -5.43 8.17
CA MET A 41 -9.38 -4.15 8.06
C MET A 41 -9.83 -3.54 6.73
N ASN A 42 -10.61 -2.47 6.81
CA ASN A 42 -11.00 -1.69 5.64
C ASN A 42 -9.74 -0.97 5.14
N VAL A 43 -8.95 -1.69 4.33
CA VAL A 43 -7.71 -1.15 3.76
C VAL A 43 -8.11 -0.30 2.57
N GLU A 44 -7.91 1.02 2.68
CA GLU A 44 -8.04 1.89 1.52
C GLU A 44 -6.98 1.51 0.48
N ALA A 45 -7.38 1.47 -0.79
CA ALA A 45 -6.51 1.14 -1.90
C ALA A 45 -6.60 2.18 -3.02
N ILE A 46 -5.53 2.25 -3.81
CA ILE A 46 -5.48 2.99 -5.07
C ILE A 46 -5.62 1.94 -6.18
N SER A 47 -6.58 2.11 -7.08
CA SER A 47 -6.75 1.23 -8.24
C SER A 47 -5.47 1.15 -9.07
N THR A 48 -5.21 -0.01 -9.64
CA THR A 48 -4.11 -0.21 -10.60
C THR A 48 -4.49 0.21 -12.02
N GLY A 49 -5.76 0.57 -12.26
CA GLY A 49 -6.30 0.79 -13.60
C GLY A 49 -6.65 -0.50 -14.34
N SER A 50 -6.35 -1.66 -13.76
CA SER A 50 -6.68 -2.98 -14.30
C SER A 50 -7.68 -3.69 -13.40
N ILE A 51 -8.92 -3.88 -13.88
CA ILE A 51 -9.99 -4.54 -13.14
C ILE A 51 -9.58 -5.93 -12.67
N SER A 52 -8.91 -6.70 -13.50
CA SER A 52 -8.47 -8.05 -13.17
C SER A 52 -7.41 -8.07 -12.07
N LEU A 53 -6.49 -7.11 -12.08
CA LEU A 53 -5.46 -7.00 -11.05
C LEU A 53 -6.07 -6.49 -9.74
N ASP A 54 -6.94 -5.51 -9.79
CA ASP A 54 -7.65 -4.99 -8.61
C ASP A 54 -8.48 -6.08 -7.91
N LEU A 55 -9.15 -6.93 -8.69
CA LEU A 55 -9.86 -8.09 -8.16
C LEU A 55 -8.90 -9.13 -7.55
N ALA A 56 -7.76 -9.38 -8.21
CA ALA A 56 -6.78 -10.36 -7.74
C ALA A 56 -6.10 -9.94 -6.42
N THR A 57 -5.93 -8.63 -6.16
CA THR A 57 -5.42 -8.14 -4.88
C THR A 57 -6.39 -8.32 -3.72
N GLY A 58 -7.67 -8.50 -4.01
CA GLY A 58 -8.74 -8.67 -3.01
C GLY A 58 -9.14 -7.40 -2.24
N ILE A 59 -8.42 -6.29 -2.46
CA ILE A 59 -8.66 -4.98 -1.81
C ILE A 59 -8.97 -3.87 -2.81
N GLY A 60 -9.00 -4.18 -4.11
CA GLY A 60 -9.31 -3.23 -5.16
C GLY A 60 -8.13 -2.39 -5.63
N GLY A 61 -6.89 -2.85 -5.44
CA GLY A 61 -5.71 -2.15 -5.92
C GLY A 61 -4.50 -2.24 -4.99
N VAL A 62 -3.70 -1.18 -4.97
CA VAL A 62 -2.49 -1.04 -4.14
C VAL A 62 -2.88 -0.44 -2.78
N PRO A 63 -2.53 -1.07 -1.64
CA PRO A 63 -2.92 -0.59 -0.31
C PRO A 63 -2.29 0.75 0.03
N LYS A 64 -3.09 1.69 0.53
CA LYS A 64 -2.58 2.96 1.06
C LYS A 64 -1.85 2.77 2.40
N GLY A 65 -0.86 3.61 2.64
CA GLY A 65 -0.09 3.60 3.89
C GLY A 65 0.77 2.35 4.07
N ARG A 66 1.15 1.70 2.97
CA ARG A 66 2.02 0.52 2.96
C ARG A 66 3.14 0.70 1.93
N ILE A 67 4.26 0.03 2.17
CA ILE A 67 5.32 -0.15 1.18
C ILE A 67 4.93 -1.37 0.34
N VAL A 68 4.89 -1.18 -0.99
CA VAL A 68 4.58 -2.22 -1.96
C VAL A 68 5.76 -2.37 -2.89
N GLU A 69 6.28 -3.57 -3.02
CA GLU A 69 7.34 -3.90 -3.96
C GLU A 69 6.75 -4.57 -5.21
N ILE A 70 7.13 -4.03 -6.37
CA ILE A 70 6.78 -4.59 -7.68
C ILE A 70 8.07 -5.04 -8.33
N TYR A 71 8.24 -6.33 -8.51
CA TYR A 71 9.47 -6.92 -9.06
C TYR A 71 9.18 -7.80 -10.27
N GLY A 72 10.19 -7.99 -11.11
CA GLY A 72 10.12 -8.78 -12.33
C GLY A 72 11.26 -8.47 -13.29
N PRO A 73 11.38 -9.21 -14.40
CA PRO A 73 12.40 -8.98 -15.41
C PRO A 73 12.33 -7.57 -16.00
N GLU A 74 13.39 -7.17 -16.67
CA GLU A 74 13.37 -5.94 -17.49
C GLU A 74 12.24 -6.02 -18.53
N SER A 75 11.69 -4.86 -18.88
CA SER A 75 10.59 -4.72 -19.84
C SER A 75 9.31 -5.51 -19.50
N SER A 76 9.13 -5.94 -18.24
CA SER A 76 7.94 -6.66 -17.78
C SER A 76 6.72 -5.75 -17.48
N GLY A 77 6.86 -4.44 -17.63
CA GLY A 77 5.79 -3.47 -17.40
C GLY A 77 5.72 -2.90 -15.98
N LYS A 78 6.76 -3.03 -15.16
CA LYS A 78 6.79 -2.46 -13.80
C LYS A 78 6.51 -0.96 -13.80
N THR A 79 7.28 -0.19 -14.55
CA THR A 79 7.08 1.27 -14.70
C THR A 79 5.70 1.60 -15.28
N THR A 80 5.23 0.83 -16.27
CA THR A 80 3.89 1.00 -16.84
C THR A 80 2.81 0.85 -15.77
N LEU A 81 2.91 -0.18 -14.93
CA LEU A 81 1.95 -0.41 -13.84
C LEU A 81 1.99 0.73 -12.82
N THR A 82 3.17 1.19 -12.40
CA THR A 82 3.27 2.30 -11.44
C THR A 82 2.71 3.60 -11.99
N LEU A 83 2.91 3.89 -13.29
CA LEU A 83 2.32 5.06 -13.94
C LEU A 83 0.79 4.98 -14.02
N HIS A 84 0.21 3.80 -14.23
CA HIS A 84 -1.25 3.62 -14.15
C HIS A 84 -1.76 3.87 -12.74
N VAL A 85 -1.10 3.35 -11.70
CA VAL A 85 -1.47 3.61 -10.30
C VAL A 85 -1.40 5.10 -9.98
N ILE A 86 -0.37 5.82 -10.45
CA ILE A 86 -0.27 7.27 -10.34
C ILE A 86 -1.46 7.96 -11.01
N ALA A 87 -1.79 7.55 -12.24
CA ALA A 87 -2.92 8.14 -12.97
C ALA A 87 -4.24 7.95 -12.22
N GLU A 88 -4.48 6.75 -11.66
CA GLU A 88 -5.68 6.48 -10.86
C GLU A 88 -5.69 7.26 -9.55
N ALA A 89 -4.54 7.39 -8.87
CA ALA A 89 -4.43 8.25 -7.69
C ALA A 89 -4.78 9.71 -8.01
N GLN A 90 -4.25 10.26 -9.10
CA GLN A 90 -4.53 11.62 -9.54
C GLN A 90 -6.00 11.82 -9.94
N LYS A 91 -6.63 10.85 -10.64
CA LYS A 91 -8.07 10.87 -10.97
C LYS A 91 -8.95 10.94 -9.72
N ALA A 92 -8.52 10.29 -8.63
CA ALA A 92 -9.18 10.37 -7.33
C ALA A 92 -8.90 11.66 -6.55
N GLY A 93 -8.17 12.62 -7.13
CA GLY A 93 -7.79 13.89 -6.51
C GLY A 93 -6.53 13.81 -5.65
N GLY A 94 -5.84 12.68 -5.65
CA GLY A 94 -4.61 12.44 -4.91
C GLY A 94 -3.39 13.09 -5.58
N LYS A 95 -2.32 13.24 -4.79
CA LYS A 95 -1.05 13.80 -5.23
C LYS A 95 0.03 12.72 -5.26
N ALA A 96 0.82 12.73 -6.34
CA ALA A 96 1.84 11.74 -6.61
C ALA A 96 3.25 12.34 -6.72
N ALA A 97 4.25 11.54 -6.35
CA ALA A 97 5.64 11.83 -6.62
C ALA A 97 6.32 10.60 -7.25
N PHE A 98 7.26 10.85 -8.14
CA PHE A 98 8.06 9.83 -8.82
C PHE A 98 9.54 10.14 -8.65
N ILE A 99 10.26 9.23 -8.01
CA ILE A 99 11.70 9.29 -7.82
C ILE A 99 12.31 8.39 -8.89
N ASP A 100 12.85 9.02 -9.94
CA ASP A 100 13.39 8.39 -11.14
C ASP A 100 14.90 8.17 -10.97
N ALA A 101 15.27 7.10 -10.29
CA ALA A 101 16.66 6.75 -10.05
C ALA A 101 17.37 6.17 -11.30
N GLU A 102 16.63 5.81 -12.33
CA GLU A 102 17.17 5.33 -13.61
C GLU A 102 17.28 6.44 -14.67
N HIS A 103 16.70 7.62 -14.41
CA HIS A 103 16.63 8.73 -15.38
C HIS A 103 15.95 8.32 -16.69
N ALA A 104 14.94 7.46 -16.61
CA ALA A 104 14.31 6.81 -17.76
C ALA A 104 12.83 7.17 -17.94
N LEU A 105 12.28 8.05 -17.10
CA LEU A 105 10.87 8.45 -17.19
C LEU A 105 10.62 9.26 -18.47
N ASP A 106 9.77 8.74 -19.34
CA ASP A 106 9.27 9.45 -20.53
C ASP A 106 7.95 10.17 -20.21
N PRO A 107 7.94 11.52 -20.21
CA PRO A 107 6.73 12.29 -19.92
C PRO A 107 5.62 12.11 -20.97
N VAL A 108 5.97 11.83 -22.22
CA VAL A 108 4.99 11.58 -23.29
C VAL A 108 4.29 10.25 -23.04
N TYR A 109 5.06 9.23 -22.71
CA TYR A 109 4.53 7.92 -22.35
C TYR A 109 3.65 7.99 -21.10
N ALA A 110 4.12 8.65 -20.04
CA ALA A 110 3.33 8.86 -18.82
C ALA A 110 1.99 9.55 -19.12
N LYS A 111 2.00 10.60 -19.92
CA LYS A 111 0.78 11.32 -20.36
C LYS A 111 -0.18 10.41 -21.13
N ASN A 112 0.34 9.56 -22.02
CA ASN A 112 -0.48 8.62 -22.80
C ASN A 112 -1.15 7.55 -21.92
N LEU A 113 -0.55 7.22 -20.77
CA LEU A 113 -1.14 6.34 -19.76
C LEU A 113 -2.15 7.06 -18.83
N GLY A 114 -2.35 8.36 -19.03
CA GLY A 114 -3.34 9.14 -18.26
C GLY A 114 -2.77 9.89 -17.07
N VAL A 115 -1.45 9.94 -16.91
CA VAL A 115 -0.82 10.73 -15.85
C VAL A 115 -0.94 12.23 -16.18
N ASN A 116 -1.40 13.02 -15.21
CA ASN A 116 -1.29 14.46 -15.26
C ASN A 116 0.15 14.88 -14.95
N VAL A 117 0.95 15.02 -16.02
CA VAL A 117 2.38 15.34 -15.89
C VAL A 117 2.64 16.73 -15.31
N GLY A 118 1.67 17.65 -15.41
CA GLY A 118 1.77 18.98 -14.83
C GLY A 118 1.69 19.00 -13.30
N GLU A 119 1.08 17.97 -12.71
CA GLU A 119 0.90 17.82 -11.25
C GLU A 119 1.80 16.74 -10.63
N LEU A 120 2.52 15.96 -11.46
CA LEU A 120 3.42 14.95 -10.97
C LEU A 120 4.73 15.58 -10.52
N LEU A 121 5.10 15.40 -9.25
CA LEU A 121 6.45 15.74 -8.81
C LEU A 121 7.43 14.66 -9.26
N VAL A 122 8.52 15.08 -9.91
CA VAL A 122 9.59 14.18 -10.34
C VAL A 122 10.90 14.63 -9.69
N SER A 123 11.65 13.66 -9.17
CA SER A 123 13.00 13.85 -8.68
C SER A 123 13.92 12.85 -9.36
N GLN A 124 15.11 13.30 -9.75
CA GLN A 124 16.15 12.47 -10.39
C GLN A 124 17.41 12.55 -9.55
N PRO A 125 17.52 11.77 -8.47
CA PRO A 125 18.65 11.80 -7.56
C PRO A 125 19.89 11.15 -8.21
N ASP A 126 21.06 11.65 -7.84
CA ASP A 126 22.35 11.10 -8.32
C ASP A 126 22.79 9.87 -7.52
N THR A 127 22.27 9.70 -6.29
CA THR A 127 22.62 8.59 -5.38
C THR A 127 21.41 7.96 -4.72
N GLY A 128 21.58 6.71 -4.28
CA GLY A 128 20.53 6.00 -3.55
C GLY A 128 20.16 6.65 -2.22
N GLU A 129 21.16 7.16 -1.48
CA GLU A 129 20.96 7.88 -0.23
C GLU A 129 20.10 9.12 -0.44
N GLN A 130 20.40 9.90 -1.48
CA GLN A 130 19.63 11.09 -1.84
C GLN A 130 18.18 10.72 -2.21
N ALA A 131 17.97 9.63 -2.95
CA ALA A 131 16.64 9.13 -3.29
C ALA A 131 15.82 8.79 -2.04
N LEU A 132 16.44 8.12 -1.07
CA LEU A 132 15.78 7.73 0.18
C LEU A 132 15.51 8.93 1.08
N GLU A 133 16.41 9.89 1.16
CA GLU A 133 16.19 11.14 1.91
C GLU A 133 15.01 11.94 1.33
N ILE A 134 14.95 12.08 0.00
CA ILE A 134 13.85 12.76 -0.68
C ILE A 134 12.52 12.01 -0.41
N CYS A 135 12.53 10.68 -0.48
CA CYS A 135 11.36 9.86 -0.17
C CYS A 135 10.90 10.07 1.28
N ASP A 136 11.80 10.06 2.25
CA ASP A 136 11.49 10.28 3.67
C ASP A 136 10.88 11.67 3.89
N MET A 137 11.46 12.71 3.30
CA MET A 137 10.93 14.08 3.39
C MET A 137 9.52 14.17 2.81
N LEU A 138 9.27 13.56 1.64
CA LEU A 138 7.95 13.54 1.01
C LEU A 138 6.94 12.75 1.85
N ALA A 139 7.32 11.61 2.39
CA ALA A 139 6.47 10.79 3.24
C ALA A 139 6.10 11.51 4.54
N ARG A 140 7.08 12.13 5.22
CA ARG A 140 6.84 12.90 6.46
C ARG A 140 5.97 14.13 6.24
N SER A 141 5.98 14.71 5.05
CA SER A 141 5.12 15.87 4.75
C SER A 141 3.63 15.54 4.83
N GLY A 142 3.26 14.25 4.68
CA GLY A 142 1.87 13.79 4.63
C GLY A 142 1.08 14.35 3.44
N ALA A 143 1.74 15.06 2.52
CA ALA A 143 1.10 15.74 1.41
C ALA A 143 1.04 14.91 0.12
N ARG A 144 1.33 13.63 0.18
CA ARG A 144 1.34 12.72 -0.98
C ARG A 144 0.55 11.46 -0.67
N ASP A 145 -0.23 11.03 -1.65
CA ASP A 145 -1.01 9.79 -1.58
C ASP A 145 -0.22 8.59 -2.09
N ILE A 146 0.72 8.84 -3.00
CA ILE A 146 1.64 7.83 -3.54
C ILE A 146 3.01 8.43 -3.84
N ILE A 147 4.05 7.69 -3.51
CA ILE A 147 5.44 7.95 -3.88
C ILE A 147 5.95 6.69 -4.57
N VAL A 148 6.46 6.83 -5.78
CA VAL A 148 7.10 5.75 -6.55
C VAL A 148 8.60 5.98 -6.57
N ILE A 149 9.37 4.90 -6.39
CA ILE A 149 10.82 4.88 -6.61
C ILE A 149 11.08 3.85 -7.71
N ASP A 150 11.62 4.29 -8.82
CA ASP A 150 11.94 3.44 -9.98
C ASP A 150 13.42 3.63 -10.39
N SER A 151 14.25 2.67 -10.19
CA SER A 151 14.05 1.40 -9.51
C SER A 151 15.00 1.28 -8.30
N VAL A 152 14.65 0.39 -7.36
CA VAL A 152 15.50 0.07 -6.20
C VAL A 152 16.86 -0.48 -6.63
N ALA A 153 16.95 -1.19 -7.76
CA ALA A 153 18.20 -1.70 -8.30
C ALA A 153 19.20 -0.58 -8.68
N ALA A 154 18.72 0.60 -9.03
CA ALA A 154 19.59 1.75 -9.34
C ALA A 154 20.13 2.44 -8.07
N LEU A 155 19.58 2.16 -6.88
CA LEU A 155 20.01 2.75 -5.62
C LEU A 155 21.30 2.10 -5.06
N VAL A 156 21.74 0.98 -5.61
CA VAL A 156 22.85 0.13 -5.10
C VAL A 156 24.12 0.26 -5.95
N ARG A 157 24.36 1.41 -6.58
CA ARG A 157 25.57 1.64 -7.38
C ARG A 157 26.60 2.46 -6.62
#